data_9dcbe21181e4d3a0d594522e792e343e
#
_entry.id   9dcbe21181e4d3a0d594522e792e343e
#
_cell.length_a   1.000
_cell.length_b   1.000
_cell.length_c   1.000
_cell.angle_alpha   90.00
_cell.angle_beta   90.00
_cell.angle_gamma   90.00
#
_symmetry.space_group_name_H-M   'P 1'
#
loop_
_entity.id
_entity.type
_entity.pdbx_description
1 polymer ?
#
loop_
_entity_poly.entity_id
_entity_poly.type
_entity_poly.pdbx_seq_one_letter_code
_entity_poly.pdbx_strand_id
1 'polypeptide(L)'
;RQRQMCIRDSKKAVAADKVRKDLCCAKFRREYEPATKRNKNLTSINFPILRYSDVLLMVAEAENEYQGYPTDLAKRCLKEVRDRAGITDHTGSLNSQIAFRNAIKDERAMELCFEYTRRFDLIRWGEFVEKMNEQVDLALSGTHWNQGSQVAPFYRVTSAYQYFPIPDAEKAVNKLITDNNPGW
;
A
#
# COMPACT_ATOMS: atom_id res chain seq x y z
N ARG A 1 13.14 -9.99 3.64
CA ARG A 1 12.58 -10.90 2.61
C ARG A 1 11.33 -10.30 1.94
N GLN A 2 10.41 -9.71 2.70
CA GLN A 2 9.19 -9.11 2.14
C GLN A 2 9.49 -7.95 1.20
N ARG A 3 10.41 -7.04 1.54
CA ARG A 3 10.90 -6.01 0.61
C ARG A 3 11.51 -6.62 -0.65
N GLN A 4 12.13 -7.78 -0.55
CA GLN A 4 12.65 -8.51 -1.71
C GLN A 4 11.53 -9.15 -2.55
N MET A 5 10.44 -9.62 -1.95
CA MET A 5 9.28 -10.17 -2.69
C MET A 5 8.54 -9.10 -3.49
N CYS A 6 8.46 -7.87 -2.99
CA CYS A 6 7.82 -6.78 -3.71
C CYS A 6 8.69 -6.18 -4.83
N ILE A 7 10.00 -6.31 -4.73
CA ILE A 7 10.97 -5.60 -5.59
C ILE A 7 11.76 -6.57 -6.50
N ARG A 8 11.76 -7.87 -6.22
CA ARG A 8 12.64 -8.83 -6.87
C ARG A 8 11.89 -9.69 -7.86
N ASP A 9 11.81 -9.25 -9.11
CA ASP A 9 11.21 -10.06 -10.15
C ASP A 9 11.93 -10.14 -11.49
N SER A 10 13.18 -9.93 -11.57
CA SER A 10 13.89 -10.45 -12.71
C SER A 10 14.82 -11.57 -12.25
N LYS A 11 14.80 -12.72 -12.94
CA LYS A 11 15.81 -13.78 -12.83
C LYS A 11 17.22 -13.25 -13.21
N LYS A 12 17.29 -12.02 -13.69
CA LYS A 12 18.55 -11.28 -13.91
C LYS A 12 18.93 -10.67 -12.57
N ALA A 13 20.10 -11.05 -12.07
CA ALA A 13 20.74 -10.32 -10.99
C ALA A 13 20.77 -8.84 -11.40
N VAL A 14 20.00 -8.02 -10.66
CA VAL A 14 20.03 -6.57 -10.87
C VAL A 14 21.39 -6.13 -10.37
N ALA A 15 22.24 -5.67 -11.27
CA ALA A 15 23.51 -5.05 -10.90
C ALA A 15 23.22 -3.91 -9.90
N ALA A 16 24.12 -3.71 -8.93
CA ALA A 16 23.91 -2.75 -7.84
C ALA A 16 23.68 -1.29 -8.32
N ASP A 17 24.05 -1.02 -9.56
CA ASP A 17 23.92 0.27 -10.25
C ASP A 17 22.58 0.44 -11.02
N LYS A 18 21.75 -0.61 -11.12
CA LYS A 18 20.49 -0.48 -11.84
C LYS A 18 19.48 0.35 -11.08
N VAL A 19 18.91 1.29 -11.81
CA VAL A 19 17.91 2.23 -11.31
C VAL A 19 16.65 1.48 -10.85
N ARG A 20 16.07 1.88 -9.74
CA ARG A 20 14.86 1.27 -9.15
C ARG A 20 13.68 1.15 -10.13
N LYS A 21 13.61 1.99 -11.15
CA LYS A 21 12.60 1.94 -12.24
C LYS A 21 12.61 0.63 -13.05
N ASP A 22 13.74 -0.09 -13.03
CA ASP A 22 13.88 -1.35 -13.74
C ASP A 22 13.35 -2.56 -12.93
N LEU A 23 12.88 -2.31 -11.73
CA LEU A 23 12.32 -3.32 -10.84
C LEU A 23 10.81 -3.40 -11.01
N CYS A 24 10.32 -4.61 -11.22
CA CYS A 24 8.89 -4.89 -11.35
C CYS A 24 8.32 -5.43 -10.04
N CYS A 25 6.98 -5.32 -9.89
CA CYS A 25 6.27 -5.96 -8.80
C CYS A 25 6.46 -7.48 -8.84
N ALA A 26 6.84 -8.08 -7.70
CA ALA A 26 7.01 -9.52 -7.57
C ALA A 26 5.72 -10.26 -7.15
N LYS A 27 4.63 -9.54 -6.90
CA LYS A 27 3.31 -10.13 -6.66
C LYS A 27 2.62 -10.46 -7.98
N PHE A 28 1.72 -11.44 -7.96
CA PHE A 28 0.91 -11.85 -9.12
C PHE A 28 1.72 -12.26 -10.35
N ARG A 29 2.84 -12.96 -10.12
CA ARG A 29 3.78 -13.36 -11.17
C ARG A 29 3.20 -14.48 -12.03
N ARG A 30 3.21 -14.26 -13.33
CA ARG A 30 2.72 -15.24 -14.32
C ARG A 30 3.57 -16.49 -14.44
N GLU A 31 4.75 -16.53 -13.85
CA GLU A 31 5.57 -17.75 -13.83
C GLU A 31 4.90 -18.90 -13.03
N TYR A 32 3.99 -18.57 -12.12
CA TYR A 32 3.19 -19.55 -11.38
C TYR A 32 1.99 -20.08 -12.19
N GLU A 33 1.70 -19.50 -13.35
CA GLU A 33 0.74 -20.06 -14.29
C GLU A 33 1.34 -21.21 -15.07
N PRO A 34 0.59 -22.33 -15.32
CA PRO A 34 1.02 -23.37 -16.25
C PRO A 34 1.34 -22.75 -17.62
N ALA A 35 2.50 -23.09 -18.18
CA ALA A 35 2.97 -22.51 -19.45
C ALA A 35 1.96 -22.66 -20.59
N THR A 36 1.22 -23.78 -20.61
CA THR A 36 0.17 -24.11 -21.60
C THR A 36 -1.07 -23.22 -21.50
N LYS A 37 -1.26 -22.52 -20.38
CA LYS A 37 -2.44 -21.65 -20.13
C LYS A 37 -2.10 -20.17 -20.17
N ARG A 38 -0.85 -19.80 -20.45
CA ARG A 38 -0.44 -18.40 -20.51
C ARG A 38 -0.96 -17.76 -21.79
N ASN A 39 -1.84 -16.78 -21.62
CA ASN A 39 -2.33 -15.93 -22.71
C ASN A 39 -1.86 -14.50 -22.48
N LYS A 40 -1.63 -13.73 -23.56
CA LYS A 40 -1.16 -12.35 -23.48
C LYS A 40 -2.11 -11.44 -22.67
N ASN A 41 -3.41 -11.66 -22.80
CA ASN A 41 -4.45 -10.77 -22.27
C ASN A 41 -5.25 -11.36 -21.11
N LEU A 42 -5.05 -12.64 -20.77
CA LEU A 42 -5.78 -13.33 -19.74
C LEU A 42 -4.82 -14.01 -18.77
N THR A 43 -5.20 -14.06 -17.50
CA THR A 43 -4.44 -14.75 -16.46
C THR A 43 -5.37 -15.58 -15.59
N SER A 44 -4.88 -16.73 -15.13
CA SER A 44 -5.53 -17.57 -14.12
C SER A 44 -5.13 -17.19 -12.69
N ILE A 45 -4.28 -16.18 -12.52
CA ILE A 45 -3.84 -15.71 -11.21
C ILE A 45 -4.96 -14.87 -10.61
N ASN A 46 -5.49 -15.31 -9.47
CA ASN A 46 -6.50 -14.58 -8.74
C ASN A 46 -5.88 -13.37 -8.02
N PHE A 47 -6.57 -12.25 -8.07
CA PHE A 47 -6.26 -11.08 -7.25
C PHE A 47 -7.05 -11.18 -5.93
N PRO A 48 -6.41 -11.27 -4.77
CA PRO A 48 -7.11 -11.32 -3.49
C PRO A 48 -7.69 -9.95 -3.15
N ILE A 49 -8.98 -9.89 -2.89
CA ILE A 49 -9.66 -8.68 -2.40
C ILE A 49 -9.37 -8.51 -0.90
N LEU A 50 -9.37 -9.61 -0.16
CA LEU A 50 -9.07 -9.67 1.27
C LEU A 50 -8.27 -10.95 1.54
N ARG A 51 -7.29 -10.88 2.43
CA ARG A 51 -6.49 -12.03 2.84
C ARG A 51 -6.18 -12.01 4.33
N TYR A 52 -5.81 -13.15 4.86
CA TYR A 52 -5.66 -13.36 6.29
C TYR A 52 -4.70 -12.37 6.97
N SER A 53 -3.57 -12.04 6.34
CA SER A 53 -2.63 -11.04 6.89
C SER A 53 -3.24 -9.64 6.99
N ASP A 54 -4.16 -9.25 6.09
CA ASP A 54 -4.89 -7.99 6.22
C ASP A 54 -5.82 -8.04 7.45
N VAL A 55 -6.53 -9.15 7.66
CA VAL A 55 -7.37 -9.33 8.85
C VAL A 55 -6.55 -9.26 10.14
N LEU A 56 -5.38 -9.91 10.19
CA LEU A 56 -4.49 -9.83 11.35
C LEU A 56 -4.05 -8.39 11.64
N LEU A 57 -3.70 -7.63 10.60
CA LEU A 57 -3.30 -6.23 10.77
C LEU A 57 -4.48 -5.33 11.16
N MET A 58 -5.70 -5.62 10.68
CA MET A 58 -6.92 -4.93 11.14
C MET A 58 -7.18 -5.20 12.63
N VAL A 59 -7.05 -6.44 13.10
CA VAL A 59 -7.21 -6.78 14.52
C VAL A 59 -6.15 -6.06 15.35
N ALA A 60 -4.87 -6.10 14.92
CA ALA A 60 -3.80 -5.45 15.63
C ALA A 60 -4.03 -3.93 15.78
N GLU A 61 -4.51 -3.28 14.72
CA GLU A 61 -4.84 -1.86 14.72
C GLU A 61 -6.03 -1.57 15.64
N ALA A 62 -7.14 -2.28 15.45
CA ALA A 62 -8.38 -2.06 16.20
C ALA A 62 -8.16 -2.25 17.72
N GLU A 63 -7.45 -3.29 18.12
CA GLU A 63 -7.10 -3.54 19.51
C GLU A 63 -6.26 -2.41 20.12
N ASN A 64 -5.22 -1.98 19.40
CA ASN A 64 -4.35 -0.89 19.86
C ASN A 64 -5.12 0.44 20.01
N GLU A 65 -6.02 0.73 19.08
CA GLU A 65 -6.81 1.97 19.13
C GLU A 65 -7.90 1.92 20.22
N TYR A 66 -8.58 0.79 20.36
CA TYR A 66 -9.64 0.63 21.33
C TYR A 66 -9.14 0.63 22.78
N GLN A 67 -8.03 -0.08 23.05
CA GLN A 67 -7.48 -0.20 24.40
C GLN A 67 -6.57 0.98 24.79
N GLY A 68 -6.07 1.75 23.81
CA GLY A 68 -5.10 2.82 24.04
C GLY A 68 -3.65 2.33 24.25
N TYR A 69 -3.43 1.04 24.13
CA TYR A 69 -2.10 0.41 24.20
C TYR A 69 -2.09 -0.92 23.43
N PRO A 70 -0.90 -1.43 23.02
CA PRO A 70 -0.81 -2.68 22.27
C PRO A 70 -1.02 -3.88 23.21
N THR A 71 -2.15 -4.55 23.06
CA THR A 71 -2.46 -5.79 23.79
C THR A 71 -1.60 -6.96 23.32
N ASP A 72 -1.57 -8.05 24.10
CA ASP A 72 -0.90 -9.29 23.68
C ASP A 72 -1.52 -9.88 22.41
N LEU A 73 -2.83 -9.71 22.22
CA LEU A 73 -3.52 -10.09 20.97
C LEU A 73 -2.99 -9.27 19.80
N ALA A 74 -2.95 -7.95 19.93
CA ALA A 74 -2.44 -7.05 18.90
C ALA A 74 -0.99 -7.38 18.51
N LYS A 75 -0.14 -7.60 19.52
CA LYS A 75 1.26 -7.99 19.33
C LYS A 75 1.40 -9.33 18.62
N ARG A 76 0.61 -10.34 18.98
CA ARG A 76 0.62 -11.65 18.31
C ARG A 76 0.22 -11.54 16.84
N CYS A 77 -0.83 -10.78 16.53
CA CYS A 77 -1.27 -10.58 15.16
C CYS A 77 -0.18 -9.94 14.28
N LEU A 78 0.46 -8.89 14.77
CA LEU A 78 1.57 -8.25 14.06
C LEU A 78 2.77 -9.20 13.91
N LYS A 79 3.10 -9.92 14.98
CA LYS A 79 4.19 -10.90 14.98
C LYS A 79 3.98 -12.02 13.98
N GLU A 80 2.78 -12.57 13.86
CA GLU A 80 2.44 -13.64 12.92
C GLU A 80 2.71 -13.21 11.46
N VAL A 81 2.34 -11.98 11.09
CA VAL A 81 2.62 -11.42 9.77
C VAL A 81 4.15 -11.33 9.54
N ARG A 82 4.89 -10.84 10.52
CA ARG A 82 6.35 -10.68 10.45
C ARG A 82 7.09 -12.01 10.40
N ASP A 83 6.68 -12.97 11.22
CA ASP A 83 7.27 -14.33 11.22
C ASP A 83 7.12 -15.01 9.87
N ARG A 84 5.91 -14.95 9.29
CA ARG A 84 5.67 -15.47 7.94
C ARG A 84 6.58 -14.81 6.90
N ALA A 85 6.82 -13.52 7.03
CA ALA A 85 7.72 -12.77 6.15
C ALA A 85 9.20 -13.05 6.41
N GLY A 86 9.54 -13.73 7.49
CA GLY A 86 10.93 -14.01 7.92
C GLY A 86 11.69 -12.75 8.34
N ILE A 87 10.97 -11.79 8.93
CA ILE A 87 11.55 -10.55 9.46
C ILE A 87 11.88 -10.78 10.94
N THR A 88 13.02 -10.23 11.39
CA THR A 88 13.34 -10.23 12.82
C THR A 88 12.27 -9.47 13.59
N ASP A 89 11.67 -10.13 14.56
CA ASP A 89 10.58 -9.55 15.33
C ASP A 89 11.10 -8.61 16.41
N HIS A 90 10.63 -7.38 16.38
CA HIS A 90 10.84 -6.36 17.41
C HIS A 90 9.51 -5.93 18.04
N THR A 91 8.45 -6.70 17.86
CA THR A 91 7.10 -6.37 18.35
C THR A 91 7.07 -6.23 19.87
N GLY A 92 7.88 -7.02 20.59
CA GLY A 92 7.98 -6.97 22.04
C GLY A 92 8.45 -5.62 22.61
N SER A 93 9.20 -4.83 21.83
CA SER A 93 9.65 -3.49 22.24
C SER A 93 8.62 -2.39 22.00
N LEU A 94 7.55 -2.67 21.25
CA LEU A 94 6.51 -1.71 20.91
C LEU A 94 5.46 -1.63 22.02
N ASN A 95 5.72 -0.83 23.06
CA ASN A 95 4.86 -0.78 24.25
C ASN A 95 3.98 0.47 24.33
N SER A 96 4.17 1.47 23.46
CA SER A 96 3.28 2.63 23.39
C SER A 96 2.31 2.50 22.24
N GLN A 97 1.09 3.04 22.42
CA GLN A 97 0.05 3.08 21.39
C GLN A 97 0.58 3.69 20.09
N ILE A 98 1.27 4.82 20.16
CA ILE A 98 1.77 5.56 19.00
C ILE A 98 2.85 4.76 18.26
N ALA A 99 3.82 4.19 18.99
CA ALA A 99 4.88 3.40 18.37
C ALA A 99 4.32 2.16 17.68
N PHE A 100 3.35 1.49 18.30
CA PHE A 100 2.69 0.32 17.74
C PHE A 100 1.82 0.68 16.52
N ARG A 101 1.06 1.78 16.59
CA ARG A 101 0.30 2.32 15.45
C ARG A 101 1.20 2.57 14.24
N ASN A 102 2.33 3.22 14.44
CA ASN A 102 3.28 3.49 13.36
C ASN A 102 3.85 2.19 12.78
N ALA A 103 4.18 1.22 13.63
CA ALA A 103 4.65 -0.08 13.18
C ALA A 103 3.59 -0.83 12.34
N ILE A 104 2.31 -0.75 12.71
CA ILE A 104 1.21 -1.31 11.91
C ILE A 104 1.09 -0.59 10.56
N LYS A 105 1.15 0.74 10.54
CA LYS A 105 1.08 1.53 9.31
C LYS A 105 2.20 1.15 8.32
N ASP A 106 3.41 0.96 8.85
CA ASP A 106 4.56 0.52 8.06
C ASP A 106 4.40 -0.93 7.59
N GLU A 107 3.92 -1.83 8.46
CA GLU A 107 3.70 -3.22 8.10
C GLU A 107 2.61 -3.35 7.03
N ARG A 108 1.50 -2.63 7.15
CA ARG A 108 0.46 -2.57 6.12
C ARG A 108 1.00 -2.07 4.78
N ALA A 109 1.84 -1.03 4.80
CA ALA A 109 2.45 -0.50 3.58
C ALA A 109 3.33 -1.53 2.86
N MET A 110 4.06 -2.36 3.62
CA MET A 110 4.96 -3.37 3.08
C MET A 110 4.22 -4.66 2.71
N GLU A 111 3.35 -5.14 3.60
CA GLU A 111 2.64 -6.41 3.44
C GLU A 111 1.61 -6.35 2.32
N LEU A 112 0.85 -5.24 2.25
CA LEU A 112 -0.26 -5.05 1.32
C LEU A 112 0.13 -4.22 0.09
N CYS A 113 1.41 -3.96 -0.14
CA CYS A 113 1.83 -3.20 -1.31
C CYS A 113 1.38 -3.90 -2.61
N PHE A 114 0.96 -3.11 -3.61
CA PHE A 114 0.35 -3.56 -4.87
C PHE A 114 -1.00 -4.29 -4.74
N GLU A 115 -1.70 -4.12 -3.60
CA GLU A 115 -3.02 -4.69 -3.35
C GLU A 115 -4.12 -3.62 -3.26
N TYR A 116 -3.85 -2.42 -3.72
CA TYR A 116 -4.75 -1.25 -3.81
C TYR A 116 -5.31 -0.74 -2.48
N THR A 117 -4.85 -1.25 -1.32
CA THR A 117 -5.35 -0.85 0.00
C THR A 117 -4.77 0.48 0.50
N ARG A 118 -3.55 0.84 0.06
CA ARG A 118 -2.78 1.96 0.63
C ARG A 118 -3.50 3.30 0.57
N ARG A 119 -4.19 3.62 -0.55
CA ARG A 119 -4.95 4.87 -0.67
C ARG A 119 -6.01 4.98 0.43
N PHE A 120 -6.78 3.91 0.64
CA PHE A 120 -7.84 3.89 1.63
C PHE A 120 -7.29 3.94 3.06
N ASP A 121 -6.18 3.28 3.33
CA ASP A 121 -5.48 3.37 4.60
C ASP A 121 -5.06 4.81 4.91
N LEU A 122 -4.42 5.49 3.96
CA LEU A 122 -3.99 6.88 4.14
C LEU A 122 -5.16 7.84 4.31
N ILE A 123 -6.28 7.64 3.60
CA ILE A 123 -7.49 8.46 3.74
C ILE A 123 -8.10 8.28 5.14
N ARG A 124 -8.30 7.05 5.61
CA ARG A 124 -8.90 6.78 6.92
C ARG A 124 -8.02 7.21 8.10
N TRP A 125 -6.71 7.27 7.91
CA TRP A 125 -5.77 7.83 8.88
C TRP A 125 -5.64 9.37 8.82
N GLY A 126 -6.25 10.01 7.82
CA GLY A 126 -6.14 11.46 7.59
C GLY A 126 -4.79 11.91 7.05
N GLU A 127 -3.95 11.00 6.56
CA GLU A 127 -2.57 11.26 6.13
C GLU A 127 -2.41 11.32 4.60
N PHE A 128 -3.50 11.17 3.83
CA PHE A 128 -3.42 11.00 2.38
C PHE A 128 -2.73 12.17 1.68
N VAL A 129 -3.18 13.41 1.97
CA VAL A 129 -2.66 14.60 1.29
C VAL A 129 -1.19 14.83 1.63
N GLU A 130 -0.84 14.71 2.91
CA GLU A 130 0.53 14.88 3.39
C GLU A 130 1.47 13.85 2.75
N LYS A 131 1.15 12.58 2.88
CA LYS A 131 2.00 11.48 2.39
C LYS A 131 2.15 11.48 0.87
N MET A 132 1.10 11.85 0.13
CA MET A 132 1.19 11.99 -1.33
C MET A 132 2.10 13.15 -1.72
N ASN A 133 1.97 14.30 -1.06
CA ASN A 133 2.80 15.46 -1.36
C ASN A 133 4.27 15.28 -0.93
N GLU A 134 4.54 14.57 0.17
CA GLU A 134 5.90 14.14 0.53
C GLU A 134 6.57 13.32 -0.60
N GLN A 135 5.82 12.43 -1.26
CA GLN A 135 6.36 11.66 -2.38
C GLN A 135 6.67 12.54 -3.60
N VAL A 136 5.87 13.59 -3.84
CA VAL A 136 6.17 14.58 -4.88
C VAL A 136 7.48 15.31 -4.57
N ASP A 137 7.66 15.76 -3.33
CA ASP A 137 8.87 16.47 -2.91
C ASP A 137 10.12 15.58 -3.02
N LEU A 138 10.01 14.30 -2.61
CA LEU A 138 11.07 13.31 -2.78
C LEU A 138 11.41 13.05 -4.26
N ALA A 139 10.39 13.00 -5.12
CA ALA A 139 10.59 12.80 -6.55
C ALA A 139 11.27 14.02 -7.19
N LEU A 140 10.88 15.22 -6.82
CA LEU A 140 11.44 16.47 -7.33
C LEU A 140 12.86 16.75 -6.81
N SER A 141 13.20 16.28 -5.62
CA SER A 141 14.55 16.44 -5.04
C SER A 141 15.63 15.68 -5.80
N GLY A 142 15.26 14.76 -6.69
CA GLY A 142 16.20 13.95 -7.49
C GLY A 142 16.98 12.90 -6.68
N THR A 143 16.85 12.88 -5.36
CA THR A 143 17.62 11.97 -4.47
C THR A 143 17.27 10.50 -4.65
N HIS A 144 16.07 10.20 -5.13
CA HIS A 144 15.59 8.82 -5.30
C HIS A 144 15.27 8.45 -6.75
N TRP A 145 15.25 9.44 -7.67
CA TRP A 145 14.89 9.26 -9.07
C TRP A 145 15.85 10.03 -9.96
N ASN A 146 16.75 9.32 -10.62
CA ASN A 146 17.79 9.96 -11.45
C ASN A 146 17.27 10.58 -12.76
N GLN A 147 15.95 10.63 -12.99
CA GLN A 147 15.38 11.17 -14.23
C GLN A 147 14.06 11.88 -13.94
N GLY A 148 14.14 13.18 -13.66
CA GLY A 148 12.97 14.03 -13.40
C GLY A 148 11.91 14.03 -14.51
N SER A 149 12.29 13.77 -15.77
CA SER A 149 11.37 13.75 -16.91
C SER A 149 10.43 12.54 -16.95
N GLN A 150 10.76 11.43 -16.29
CA GLN A 150 9.90 10.23 -16.24
C GLN A 150 8.96 10.21 -15.03
N VAL A 151 9.18 11.12 -14.09
CA VAL A 151 8.39 11.26 -12.87
C VAL A 151 7.44 12.46 -12.98
N ALA A 152 7.36 13.02 -14.16
CA ALA A 152 6.78 14.32 -14.47
C ALA A 152 5.28 14.54 -14.21
N PRO A 153 4.43 13.60 -13.84
CA PRO A 153 3.11 14.03 -13.42
C PRO A 153 2.75 13.68 -11.99
N PHE A 154 3.69 13.80 -11.05
CA PHE A 154 3.27 13.84 -9.64
C PHE A 154 2.68 15.22 -9.37
N TYR A 155 1.39 15.37 -9.67
CA TYR A 155 0.65 16.54 -9.27
C TYR A 155 0.47 16.54 -7.76
N ARG A 156 0.65 17.71 -7.15
CA ARG A 156 0.29 17.87 -5.75
C ARG A 156 -1.20 17.62 -5.59
N VAL A 157 -1.52 16.81 -4.60
CA VAL A 157 -2.92 16.50 -4.27
C VAL A 157 -3.45 17.48 -3.25
N THR A 158 -4.75 17.77 -3.33
CA THR A 158 -5.49 18.54 -2.34
C THR A 158 -6.47 17.62 -1.60
N SER A 159 -7.19 18.16 -0.61
CA SER A 159 -8.23 17.42 0.12
C SER A 159 -9.35 16.91 -0.79
N ALA A 160 -9.60 17.55 -1.93
CA ALA A 160 -10.57 17.08 -2.92
C ALA A 160 -10.28 15.65 -3.38
N TYR A 161 -9.02 15.28 -3.53
CA TYR A 161 -8.61 13.95 -3.99
C TYR A 161 -8.84 12.81 -2.97
N GLN A 162 -9.31 13.12 -1.77
CA GLN A 162 -9.78 12.10 -0.81
C GLN A 162 -11.08 11.42 -1.29
N TYR A 163 -11.87 12.15 -2.09
CA TYR A 163 -13.12 11.67 -2.65
C TYR A 163 -13.02 11.51 -4.16
N PHE A 164 -13.86 10.68 -4.73
CA PHE A 164 -14.09 10.66 -6.18
C PHE A 164 -15.21 11.64 -6.53
N PRO A 165 -15.17 12.23 -7.73
CA PRO A 165 -16.32 13.01 -8.21
C PRO A 165 -17.55 12.11 -8.35
N ILE A 166 -18.73 12.68 -8.07
CA ILE A 166 -20.00 12.00 -8.34
C ILE A 166 -20.17 11.96 -9.86
N PRO A 167 -20.37 10.78 -10.47
CA PRO A 167 -20.55 10.66 -11.92
C PRO A 167 -21.70 11.52 -12.44
N ASP A 168 -21.52 12.18 -13.58
CA ASP A 168 -22.56 13.02 -14.17
C ASP A 168 -23.83 12.23 -14.50
N ALA A 169 -23.70 10.96 -14.86
CA ALA A 169 -24.84 10.07 -15.07
C ALA A 169 -25.70 9.93 -13.80
N GLU A 170 -25.08 9.83 -12.61
CA GLU A 170 -25.79 9.76 -11.34
C GLU A 170 -26.49 11.09 -11.04
N LYS A 171 -25.82 12.22 -11.22
CA LYS A 171 -26.42 13.57 -11.04
C LYS A 171 -27.58 13.81 -12.00
N ALA A 172 -27.51 13.27 -13.20
CA ALA A 172 -28.61 13.41 -14.19
C ALA A 172 -29.89 12.69 -13.77
N VAL A 173 -29.77 11.56 -13.09
CA VAL A 173 -30.90 10.72 -12.65
C VAL A 173 -31.38 11.13 -11.26
N ASN A 174 -30.47 11.30 -10.31
CA ASN A 174 -30.81 11.62 -8.92
C ASN A 174 -30.87 13.13 -8.71
N LYS A 175 -32.07 13.70 -8.76
CA LYS A 175 -32.32 15.15 -8.61
C LYS A 175 -32.07 15.67 -7.19
N LEU A 176 -31.83 14.81 -6.20
CA LEU A 176 -31.46 15.22 -4.84
C LEU A 176 -29.97 15.54 -4.71
N ILE A 177 -29.14 15.16 -5.70
CA ILE A 177 -27.73 15.50 -5.76
C ILE A 177 -27.60 16.81 -6.52
N THR A 178 -27.47 17.92 -5.78
CA THR A 178 -27.32 19.26 -6.36
C THR A 178 -25.86 19.62 -6.67
N ASP A 179 -24.96 19.13 -5.82
CA ASP A 179 -23.55 19.48 -5.85
C ASP A 179 -22.66 18.23 -5.95
N ASN A 180 -21.44 18.42 -6.37
CA ASN A 180 -20.42 17.36 -6.35
C ASN A 180 -19.74 17.27 -4.99
N ASN A 181 -18.87 16.27 -4.80
CA ASN A 181 -18.01 16.22 -3.64
C ASN A 181 -17.08 17.45 -3.59
N PRO A 182 -16.70 17.92 -2.37
CA PRO A 182 -15.90 19.13 -2.21
C PRO A 182 -14.65 19.14 -3.08
N GLY A 183 -14.52 20.17 -3.90
CA GLY A 183 -13.37 20.36 -4.80
C GLY A 183 -13.51 19.80 -6.22
N TRP A 184 -14.69 19.26 -6.54
CA TRP A 184 -15.04 18.74 -7.89
C TRP A 184 -16.15 19.55 -8.54
#